data_774d92ab57cd16584e6f3bce264796a5
#
_entry.id   774d92ab57cd16584e6f3bce264796a5
#
_cell.length_a   1.000
_cell.length_b   1.000
_cell.length_c   1.000
_cell.angle_alpha   90.00
_cell.angle_beta   90.00
_cell.angle_gamma   90.00
#
_symmetry.space_group_name_H-M   'P 1'
#
loop_
_entity.id
_entity.type
_entity.pdbx_description
1 polymer ?
#
loop_
_entity_poly.entity_id
_entity_poly.type
_entity_poly.pdbx_seq_one_letter_code
_entity_poly.pdbx_strand_id
1 'polypeptide(L)'
;MSESKRFDREQLAGAMFNECRLAQAEFQGVNLADSRFTDVKLQGAVFTDVNLQDAKLTNVNLANVSIDDANISGLTIMGWNVAELITQAKKRNTSV
;
A
#
# COMPACT_ATOMS: atom_id res chain seq x y z
N MET A 1 -24.37 4.68 -7.09
CA MET A 1 -23.21 4.71 -7.94
C MET A 1 -21.93 4.76 -7.12
N SER A 2 -21.09 3.81 -7.33
CA SER A 2 -19.81 3.82 -6.62
C SER A 2 -18.80 4.59 -7.45
N GLU A 3 -18.15 5.53 -6.81
CA GLU A 3 -17.09 6.27 -7.47
C GLU A 3 -15.76 5.82 -6.93
N SER A 4 -14.91 5.35 -7.82
CA SER A 4 -13.55 5.01 -7.43
C SER A 4 -12.76 6.29 -7.25
N LYS A 5 -12.07 6.37 -6.14
CA LYS A 5 -11.18 7.51 -5.90
C LYS A 5 -9.88 7.29 -6.64
N ARG A 6 -9.38 8.37 -7.21
CA ARG A 6 -8.15 8.31 -7.96
C ARG A 6 -7.20 9.40 -7.48
N PHE A 7 -5.99 8.97 -7.16
CA PHE A 7 -4.92 9.87 -6.76
C PHE A 7 -3.83 9.77 -7.80
N ASP A 8 -3.47 10.88 -8.42
CA ASP A 8 -2.55 10.90 -9.54
C ASP A 8 -1.49 11.96 -9.29
N ARG A 9 -0.23 11.52 -9.18
CA ARG A 9 0.93 12.40 -9.04
C ARG A 9 0.80 13.39 -7.88
N GLU A 10 0.28 12.94 -6.75
CA GLU A 10 0.09 13.80 -5.59
C GLU A 10 1.16 13.55 -4.55
N GLN A 11 1.45 14.58 -3.78
CA GLN A 11 2.39 14.51 -2.66
C GLN A 11 1.59 14.34 -1.39
N LEU A 12 1.52 13.09 -0.93
CA LEU A 12 0.76 12.75 0.27
C LEU A 12 1.66 12.17 1.36
N ALA A 13 2.94 12.57 1.35
CA ALA A 13 3.87 12.11 2.38
C ALA A 13 3.34 12.52 3.75
N GLY A 14 3.35 11.57 4.68
CA GLY A 14 2.87 11.81 6.03
C GLY A 14 1.35 11.84 6.16
N ALA A 15 0.61 11.58 5.09
CA ALA A 15 -0.85 11.63 5.14
C ALA A 15 -1.39 10.55 6.09
N MET A 16 -2.51 10.84 6.72
CA MET A 16 -3.18 9.90 7.60
C MET A 16 -4.56 9.59 7.05
N PHE A 17 -4.80 8.30 6.85
CA PHE A 17 -6.11 7.80 6.43
C PHE A 17 -6.66 7.00 7.60
N ASN A 18 -7.78 7.44 8.14
CA ASN A 18 -8.34 6.84 9.35
C ASN A 18 -9.81 6.55 9.15
N GLU A 19 -10.19 5.30 9.32
CA GLU A 19 -11.58 4.86 9.18
C GLU A 19 -12.17 5.29 7.84
N CYS A 20 -11.42 5.07 6.76
CA CYS A 20 -11.82 5.51 5.42
C CYS A 20 -12.18 4.32 4.55
N ARG A 21 -12.98 4.59 3.54
CA ARG A 21 -13.31 3.61 2.50
C ARG A 21 -12.60 4.02 1.22
N LEU A 22 -11.61 3.21 0.86
CA LEU A 22 -10.83 3.45 -0.36
C LEU A 22 -10.86 2.21 -1.25
N ALA A 23 -11.93 1.44 -1.16
CA ALA A 23 -12.07 0.26 -2.00
C ALA A 23 -12.00 0.65 -3.47
N GLN A 24 -11.20 -0.08 -4.24
CA GLN A 24 -10.99 0.14 -5.66
C GLN A 24 -10.37 1.50 -5.99
N ALA A 25 -9.77 2.16 -5.01
CA ALA A 25 -9.06 3.42 -5.27
C ALA A 25 -7.82 3.15 -6.12
N GLU A 26 -7.43 4.13 -6.92
CA GLU A 26 -6.23 4.05 -7.73
C GLU A 26 -5.25 5.12 -7.27
N PHE A 27 -4.02 4.67 -7.01
CA PHE A 27 -2.92 5.57 -6.66
C PHE A 27 -1.84 5.41 -7.72
N GLN A 28 -1.54 6.46 -8.44
CA GLN A 28 -0.55 6.40 -9.50
C GLN A 28 0.43 7.56 -9.38
N GLY A 29 1.72 7.24 -9.31
CA GLY A 29 2.75 8.25 -9.21
C GLY A 29 2.66 9.09 -7.95
N VAL A 30 2.17 8.52 -6.86
CA VAL A 30 1.87 9.24 -5.63
C VAL A 30 2.96 9.01 -4.60
N ASN A 31 3.34 10.05 -3.89
CA ASN A 31 4.26 9.93 -2.78
C ASN A 31 3.47 9.74 -1.49
N LEU A 32 3.57 8.54 -0.92
CA LEU A 32 2.90 8.18 0.33
C LEU A 32 3.90 7.79 1.41
N ALA A 33 5.12 8.31 1.31
CA ALA A 33 6.14 8.02 2.32
C ALA A 33 5.64 8.46 3.69
N ASP A 34 5.88 7.64 4.71
CA ASP A 34 5.50 7.92 6.09
C ASP A 34 4.00 8.06 6.31
N SER A 35 3.19 7.64 5.35
CA SER A 35 1.74 7.71 5.52
C SER A 35 1.25 6.62 6.46
N ARG A 36 0.06 6.81 7.00
CA ARG A 36 -0.56 5.85 7.90
C ARG A 36 -1.97 5.55 7.45
N PHE A 37 -2.28 4.27 7.34
CA PHE A 37 -3.62 3.80 7.03
C PHE A 37 -4.10 2.99 8.22
N THR A 38 -5.14 3.45 8.90
CA THR A 38 -5.68 2.78 10.07
C THR A 38 -7.17 2.53 9.89
N ASP A 39 -7.58 1.29 10.02
CA ASP A 39 -8.99 0.92 9.88
C ASP A 39 -9.54 1.36 8.52
N VAL A 40 -8.81 1.06 7.45
CA VAL A 40 -9.15 1.50 6.11
C VAL A 40 -9.53 0.30 5.25
N LYS A 41 -10.54 0.46 4.43
CA LYS A 41 -10.94 -0.56 3.47
C LYS A 41 -10.32 -0.24 2.12
N LEU A 42 -9.37 -1.08 1.72
CA LEU A 42 -8.61 -0.88 0.48
C LEU A 42 -8.84 -2.02 -0.52
N GLN A 43 -9.85 -2.85 -0.33
CA GLN A 43 -10.00 -4.00 -1.21
C GLN A 43 -10.12 -3.56 -2.66
N GLY A 44 -9.38 -4.22 -3.52
CA GLY A 44 -9.36 -3.92 -4.94
C GLY A 44 -8.60 -2.67 -5.32
N ALA A 45 -7.95 -2.00 -4.36
CA ALA A 45 -7.18 -0.79 -4.68
C ALA A 45 -5.95 -1.15 -5.50
N VAL A 46 -5.48 -0.21 -6.30
CA VAL A 46 -4.31 -0.38 -7.15
C VAL A 46 -3.32 0.73 -6.85
N PHE A 47 -2.09 0.32 -6.56
CA PHE A 47 -0.98 1.25 -6.33
C PHE A 47 0.06 1.00 -7.41
N THR A 48 0.32 2.00 -8.24
CA THR A 48 1.31 1.90 -9.30
C THR A 48 2.29 3.06 -9.22
N ASP A 49 3.58 2.76 -9.23
CA ASP A 49 4.61 3.79 -9.21
C ASP A 49 4.43 4.69 -7.99
N VAL A 50 4.33 4.08 -6.81
CA VAL A 50 4.02 4.77 -5.57
C VAL A 50 5.18 4.64 -4.61
N ASN A 51 5.47 5.70 -3.86
CA ASN A 51 6.45 5.65 -2.79
C ASN A 51 5.72 5.37 -1.48
N LEU A 52 5.95 4.17 -0.93
CA LEU A 52 5.37 3.73 0.35
C LEU A 52 6.44 3.56 1.43
N GLN A 53 7.56 4.25 1.28
CA GLN A 53 8.65 4.13 2.24
C GLN A 53 8.16 4.48 3.64
N ASP A 54 8.38 3.55 4.58
CA ASP A 54 8.02 3.72 5.98
C ASP A 54 6.53 3.95 6.23
N ALA A 55 5.69 3.61 5.28
CA ALA A 55 4.24 3.67 5.49
C ALA A 55 3.80 2.59 6.47
N LYS A 56 2.71 2.84 7.16
CA LYS A 56 2.15 1.89 8.12
C LYS A 56 0.69 1.63 7.80
N LEU A 57 0.35 0.36 7.67
CA LEU A 57 -1.02 -0.05 7.39
C LEU A 57 -1.46 -0.97 8.54
N THR A 58 -2.49 -0.55 9.27
CA THR A 58 -2.99 -1.27 10.44
C THR A 58 -4.49 -1.49 10.31
N ASN A 59 -4.91 -2.73 10.50
CA ASN A 59 -6.33 -3.10 10.41
C ASN A 59 -6.94 -2.67 9.08
N VAL A 60 -6.25 -2.97 7.99
CA VAL A 60 -6.71 -2.61 6.65
C VAL A 60 -7.20 -3.86 5.93
N ASN A 61 -8.19 -3.66 5.07
CA ASN A 61 -8.64 -4.74 4.19
C ASN A 61 -7.88 -4.62 2.88
N LEU A 62 -6.99 -5.59 2.63
CA LEU A 62 -6.15 -5.58 1.43
C LEU A 62 -6.55 -6.67 0.44
N ALA A 63 -7.77 -7.16 0.51
CA ALA A 63 -8.20 -8.20 -0.42
C ALA A 63 -8.10 -7.68 -1.85
N ASN A 64 -7.42 -8.43 -2.69
CA ASN A 64 -7.28 -8.13 -4.12
C ASN A 64 -6.59 -6.80 -4.39
N VAL A 65 -5.76 -6.32 -3.47
CA VAL A 65 -4.96 -5.12 -3.68
C VAL A 65 -3.75 -5.48 -4.53
N SER A 66 -3.39 -4.56 -5.42
CA SER A 66 -2.23 -4.71 -6.29
C SER A 66 -1.27 -3.55 -6.04
N ILE A 67 -0.01 -3.86 -5.80
CA ILE A 67 1.03 -2.84 -5.59
C ILE A 67 2.19 -3.17 -6.52
N ASP A 68 2.40 -2.33 -7.52
CA ASP A 68 3.45 -2.54 -8.51
C ASP A 68 4.35 -1.33 -8.62
N ASP A 69 5.63 -1.58 -8.93
CA ASP A 69 6.61 -0.53 -9.14
C ASP A 69 6.66 0.46 -7.98
N ALA A 70 6.62 -0.07 -6.76
CA ALA A 70 6.56 0.77 -5.57
C ALA A 70 7.87 0.70 -4.79
N ASN A 71 8.20 1.81 -4.15
CA ASN A 71 9.25 1.80 -3.15
C ASN A 71 8.61 1.36 -1.84
N ILE A 72 8.98 0.16 -1.39
CA ILE A 72 8.42 -0.42 -0.17
C ILE A 72 9.46 -0.54 0.94
N SER A 73 10.50 0.25 0.86
CA SER A 73 11.55 0.25 1.87
C SER A 73 10.98 0.67 3.22
N GLY A 74 11.08 -0.20 4.21
CA GLY A 74 10.54 0.10 5.53
C GLY A 74 9.03 0.02 5.67
N LEU A 75 8.31 -0.35 4.61
CA LEU A 75 6.85 -0.51 4.70
C LEU A 75 6.51 -1.67 5.63
N THR A 76 5.58 -1.42 6.55
CA THR A 76 5.08 -2.47 7.43
C THR A 76 3.58 -2.62 7.28
N ILE A 77 3.12 -3.87 7.37
CA ILE A 77 1.70 -4.18 7.42
C ILE A 77 1.49 -5.06 8.64
N MET A 78 0.71 -4.59 9.59
CA MET A 78 0.47 -5.29 10.86
C MET A 78 1.79 -5.67 11.54
N GLY A 79 2.76 -4.78 11.47
CA GLY A 79 4.06 -4.99 12.11
C GLY A 79 5.07 -5.80 11.29
N TRP A 80 4.67 -6.39 10.17
CA TRP A 80 5.58 -7.19 9.36
C TRP A 80 6.26 -6.33 8.30
N ASN A 81 7.55 -6.53 8.13
CA ASN A 81 8.32 -5.83 7.09
C ASN A 81 8.02 -6.48 5.74
N VAL A 82 7.41 -5.73 4.85
CA VAL A 82 6.93 -6.28 3.57
C VAL A 82 8.08 -6.65 2.65
N ALA A 83 9.11 -5.80 2.58
CA ALA A 83 10.26 -6.10 1.71
C ALA A 83 10.95 -7.39 2.11
N GLU A 84 11.09 -7.63 3.41
CA GLU A 84 11.69 -8.87 3.88
C GLU A 84 10.82 -10.08 3.55
N LEU A 85 9.51 -9.94 3.70
CA LEU A 85 8.60 -11.05 3.40
C LEU A 85 8.70 -11.43 1.91
N ILE A 86 8.78 -10.44 1.05
CA ILE A 86 8.90 -10.69 -0.40
C ILE A 86 10.23 -11.37 -0.70
N THR A 87 11.32 -10.90 -0.09
CA THR A 87 12.63 -11.50 -0.28
C THR A 87 12.62 -12.96 0.13
N GLN A 88 12.02 -13.27 1.28
CA GLN A 88 11.95 -14.64 1.76
C GLN A 88 11.10 -15.52 0.84
N ALA A 89 10.00 -14.98 0.35
CA ALA A 89 9.16 -15.73 -0.58
C ALA A 89 9.91 -16.06 -1.86
N LYS A 90 10.69 -15.11 -2.38
CA LYS A 90 11.49 -15.35 -3.58
C LYS A 90 12.56 -16.42 -3.34
N LYS A 91 13.19 -16.41 -2.17
CA LYS A 91 14.18 -17.43 -1.83
C LYS A 91 13.56 -18.81 -1.77
N ARG A 92 12.37 -18.93 -1.22
CA ARG A 92 11.67 -20.21 -1.19
C ARG A 92 11.41 -20.73 -2.58
N ASN A 93 11.02 -19.85 -3.47
CA ASN A 93 10.73 -20.26 -4.85
C ASN A 93 11.97 -20.71 -5.58
N THR A 94 13.15 -20.22 -5.22
CA THR A 94 14.38 -20.54 -5.91
C THR A 94 15.15 -21.67 -5.26
N SER A 95 14.70 -22.17 -4.13
CA SER A 95 15.41 -23.21 -3.40
C SER A 95 15.06 -24.61 -3.83
N VAL A 96 14.32 -24.74 -4.87
CA VAL A 96 13.89 -26.06 -5.38
C VAL A 96 14.95 -26.69 -6.26
#